data_ce03d215e2f3a2c8f3993e4e66c8b617
#
_entry.id   ce03d215e2f3a2c8f3993e4e66c8b617
#
_cell.length_a   1.000
_cell.length_b   1.000
_cell.length_c   1.000
_cell.angle_alpha   90.00
_cell.angle_beta   90.00
_cell.angle_gamma   90.00
#
_symmetry.space_group_name_H-M   'P 1'
#
loop_
_entity.id
_entity.type
_entity.pdbx_description
1 polymer ?
#
loop_
_entity_poly.entity_id
_entity_poly.type
_entity_poly.pdbx_seq_one_letter_code
_entity_poly.pdbx_strand_id
1 'polypeptide(L)'
;MTTTGRTTPPRGRACGCRGEVTLPASPGFEYGVLAADGPAGVGCPAIAGAPARIEPGILAHLPVGVPSITVSAPGPSRLFIVGGIALGDRLVMWWNFVARTNEEIVTARNAWVAGAFGEVRGYIGEPLAAPPLPPGGLKQRLRNNYGQ
;
A
#
# COMPACT_ATOMS: atom_id res chain seq x y z
N MET A 1 -4.52 7.06 31.89
CA MET A 1 -4.77 5.73 31.32
C MET A 1 -4.34 5.77 29.86
N THR A 2 -3.16 5.28 29.56
CA THR A 2 -2.55 5.35 28.22
C THR A 2 -2.89 4.05 27.49
N THR A 3 -3.83 4.10 26.55
CA THR A 3 -4.16 2.95 25.72
C THR A 3 -3.10 2.81 24.62
N THR A 4 -2.16 1.91 24.84
CA THR A 4 -1.16 1.53 23.83
C THR A 4 -1.85 0.68 22.77
N GLY A 5 -2.29 1.31 21.69
CA GLY A 5 -2.83 0.61 20.52
C GLY A 5 -1.74 -0.26 19.90
N ARG A 6 -1.86 -1.57 19.99
CA ARG A 6 -1.00 -2.54 19.33
C ARG A 6 -1.29 -2.49 17.84
N THR A 7 -0.53 -1.70 17.10
CA THR A 7 -0.57 -1.71 15.63
C THR A 7 0.05 -3.01 15.16
N THR A 8 -0.75 -3.91 14.63
CA THR A 8 -0.23 -5.13 13.99
C THR A 8 0.54 -4.71 12.73
N PRO A 9 1.83 -5.04 12.61
CA PRO A 9 2.59 -4.66 11.43
C PRO A 9 2.02 -5.31 10.17
N PRO A 10 2.10 -4.63 9.01
CA PRO A 10 1.67 -5.20 7.74
C PRO A 10 2.45 -6.49 7.46
N ARG A 11 1.75 -7.53 7.02
CA ARG A 11 2.36 -8.80 6.64
C ARG A 11 2.52 -8.86 5.13
N GLY A 12 3.75 -9.04 4.66
CA GLY A 12 4.06 -9.27 3.26
C GLY A 12 4.48 -10.71 3.01
N ARG A 13 4.03 -11.32 1.92
CA ARG A 13 4.46 -12.63 1.44
C ARG A 13 4.85 -12.56 -0.03
N ALA A 14 5.96 -13.18 -0.39
CA ALA A 14 6.30 -13.47 -1.77
C ALA A 14 5.88 -14.92 -2.07
N CYS A 15 5.16 -15.13 -3.16
CA CYS A 15 4.71 -16.45 -3.59
C CYS A 15 5.12 -16.68 -5.06
N GLY A 16 5.77 -17.81 -5.34
CA GLY A 16 5.96 -18.29 -6.70
C GLY A 16 4.84 -19.27 -7.03
N CYS A 17 3.98 -18.91 -8.00
CA CYS A 17 2.79 -19.69 -8.34
C CYS A 17 2.85 -20.24 -9.76
N ARG A 18 2.40 -21.49 -9.91
CA ARG A 18 1.97 -22.09 -11.16
C ARG A 18 0.66 -22.83 -10.87
N GLY A 19 -0.41 -22.57 -11.61
CA GLY A 19 -1.74 -23.08 -11.32
C GLY A 19 -2.55 -22.15 -10.44
N GLU A 20 -3.38 -22.72 -9.58
CA GLU A 20 -4.26 -21.96 -8.68
C GLU A 20 -3.95 -22.28 -7.22
N VAL A 21 -3.98 -21.26 -6.38
CA VAL A 21 -3.81 -21.39 -4.94
C VAL A 21 -4.78 -20.44 -4.22
N THR A 22 -5.42 -20.94 -3.16
CA THR A 22 -6.25 -20.14 -2.27
C THR A 22 -5.55 -19.97 -0.92
N LEU A 23 -5.39 -18.73 -0.51
CA LEU A 23 -4.74 -18.35 0.74
C LEU A 23 -5.78 -17.84 1.72
N PRO A 24 -5.73 -18.22 3.00
CA PRO A 24 -6.60 -17.64 4.02
C PRO A 24 -6.28 -16.16 4.20
N ALA A 25 -7.31 -15.34 4.35
CA ALA A 25 -7.22 -13.91 4.59
C ALA A 25 -7.98 -13.54 5.87
N SER A 26 -7.58 -12.44 6.49
CA SER A 26 -8.28 -11.88 7.65
C SER A 26 -9.34 -10.90 7.15
N PRO A 27 -10.63 -11.09 7.44
CA PRO A 27 -11.69 -10.22 6.92
C PRO A 27 -11.59 -8.75 7.35
N GLY A 28 -10.88 -8.46 8.45
CA GLY A 28 -10.62 -7.10 8.91
C GLY A 28 -9.49 -6.38 8.18
N PHE A 29 -8.80 -7.07 7.24
CA PHE A 29 -7.70 -6.52 6.48
C PHE A 29 -8.13 -6.12 5.07
N GLU A 30 -7.50 -5.11 4.54
CA GLU A 30 -7.43 -4.89 3.09
C GLU A 30 -6.12 -5.48 2.56
N TYR A 31 -6.10 -5.85 1.29
CA TYR A 31 -4.94 -6.49 0.66
C TYR A 31 -4.58 -5.84 -0.67
N GLY A 32 -3.30 -5.82 -0.95
CA GLY A 32 -2.74 -5.53 -2.27
C GLY A 32 -2.02 -6.76 -2.79
N VAL A 33 -2.28 -7.15 -4.04
CA VAL A 33 -1.59 -8.24 -4.74
C VAL A 33 -0.89 -7.64 -5.96
N LEU A 34 0.44 -7.62 -5.92
CA LEU A 34 1.28 -7.09 -7.00
C LEU A 34 1.85 -8.25 -7.81
N ALA A 35 1.63 -8.24 -9.13
CA ALA A 35 2.37 -9.10 -10.03
C ALA A 35 3.77 -8.49 -10.27
N ALA A 36 4.80 -9.14 -9.78
CA ALA A 36 6.20 -8.71 -9.98
C ALA A 36 6.77 -9.33 -11.26
N ASP A 37 6.36 -10.58 -11.58
CA ASP A 37 6.81 -11.29 -12.76
C ASP A 37 5.73 -12.27 -13.20
N GLY A 38 5.44 -12.29 -14.49
CA GLY A 38 4.36 -13.09 -15.08
C GLY A 38 2.94 -12.58 -14.73
N PRO A 39 1.95 -12.87 -15.59
CA PRO A 39 0.57 -12.48 -15.36
C PRO A 39 -0.10 -13.40 -14.31
N ALA A 40 -1.11 -12.87 -13.62
CA ALA A 40 -1.91 -13.65 -12.67
C ALA A 40 -3.38 -13.23 -12.68
N GLY A 41 -4.25 -14.15 -12.27
CA GLY A 41 -5.63 -13.87 -11.90
C GLY A 41 -5.70 -13.70 -10.39
N VAL A 42 -6.41 -12.69 -9.90
CA VAL A 42 -6.59 -12.42 -8.47
C VAL A 42 -8.09 -12.30 -8.19
N GLY A 43 -8.57 -13.06 -7.25
CA GLY A 43 -9.98 -13.07 -6.90
C GLY A 43 -10.21 -13.47 -5.44
N CYS A 44 -11.48 -13.46 -5.07
CA CYS A 44 -11.97 -13.97 -3.80
C CYS A 44 -13.21 -14.81 -4.08
N PRO A 45 -13.26 -16.07 -3.66
CA PRO A 45 -14.43 -16.92 -3.90
C PRO A 45 -15.73 -16.38 -3.29
N ALA A 46 -15.64 -15.54 -2.26
CA ALA A 46 -16.78 -14.91 -1.61
C ALA A 46 -17.30 -13.67 -2.33
N ILE A 47 -16.56 -13.14 -3.32
CA ILE A 47 -16.96 -11.99 -4.13
C ILE A 47 -17.37 -12.49 -5.51
N ALA A 48 -18.60 -12.19 -5.92
CA ALA A 48 -19.10 -12.58 -7.24
C ALA A 48 -18.29 -11.88 -8.35
N GLY A 49 -17.89 -12.65 -9.35
CA GLY A 49 -17.17 -12.18 -10.53
C GLY A 49 -15.98 -13.06 -10.89
N ALA A 50 -15.49 -12.90 -12.11
CA ALA A 50 -14.27 -13.57 -12.53
C ALA A 50 -13.05 -12.94 -11.83
N PRO A 51 -11.99 -13.73 -11.55
CA PRO A 51 -10.74 -13.19 -11.05
C PRO A 51 -10.21 -12.08 -11.96
N ALA A 52 -9.80 -10.96 -11.37
CA ALA A 52 -9.19 -9.87 -12.10
C ALA A 52 -7.82 -10.29 -12.61
N ARG A 53 -7.60 -10.23 -13.92
CA ARG A 53 -6.28 -10.46 -14.51
C ARG A 53 -5.39 -9.25 -14.27
N ILE A 54 -4.20 -9.50 -13.73
CA ILE A 54 -3.17 -8.49 -13.54
C ILE A 54 -1.91 -8.87 -14.31
N GLU A 55 -1.28 -7.87 -14.90
CA GLU A 55 0.00 -7.98 -15.60
C GLU A 55 1.15 -7.54 -14.68
N PRO A 56 2.42 -7.87 -15.00
CA PRO A 56 3.56 -7.39 -14.23
C PRO A 56 3.56 -5.87 -14.01
N GLY A 57 3.79 -5.45 -12.78
CA GLY A 57 3.72 -4.05 -12.34
C GLY A 57 2.32 -3.58 -11.94
N ILE A 58 1.28 -4.40 -12.11
CA ILE A 58 -0.09 -4.06 -11.71
C ILE A 58 -0.38 -4.59 -10.30
N LEU A 59 -0.96 -3.72 -9.48
CA LEU A 59 -1.44 -4.02 -8.13
C LEU A 59 -2.97 -4.17 -8.15
N ALA A 60 -3.47 -5.36 -7.79
CA ALA A 60 -4.88 -5.55 -7.47
C ALA A 60 -5.15 -5.20 -6.01
N HIS A 61 -6.21 -4.44 -5.74
CA HIS A 61 -6.68 -4.13 -4.39
C HIS A 61 -7.89 -4.99 -4.03
N LEU A 62 -7.85 -5.60 -2.86
CA LEU A 62 -8.95 -6.35 -2.26
C LEU A 62 -9.41 -5.61 -1.01
N PRO A 63 -10.68 -5.21 -0.92
CA PRO A 63 -11.22 -4.47 0.23
C PRO A 63 -11.32 -5.36 1.48
N VAL A 64 -11.64 -4.75 2.60
CA VAL A 64 -12.02 -5.48 3.83
C VAL A 64 -13.21 -6.42 3.57
N GLY A 65 -13.33 -7.48 4.36
CA GLY A 65 -14.40 -8.47 4.22
C GLY A 65 -14.01 -9.72 3.42
N VAL A 66 -12.80 -9.79 2.89
CA VAL A 66 -12.28 -10.93 2.12
C VAL A 66 -11.79 -12.03 3.06
N PRO A 67 -12.42 -13.22 3.08
CA PRO A 67 -12.00 -14.34 3.95
C PRO A 67 -10.85 -15.15 3.34
N SER A 68 -10.67 -15.08 2.03
CA SER A 68 -9.59 -15.78 1.29
C SER A 68 -9.25 -15.07 0.00
N ILE A 69 -8.02 -15.26 -0.47
CA ILE A 69 -7.51 -14.72 -1.73
C ILE A 69 -7.16 -15.90 -2.62
N THR A 70 -7.80 -16.00 -3.78
CA THR A 70 -7.44 -16.98 -4.80
C THR A 70 -6.56 -16.30 -5.85
N VAL A 71 -5.42 -16.93 -6.09
CA VAL A 71 -4.47 -16.49 -7.11
C VAL A 71 -4.30 -17.63 -8.10
N SER A 72 -4.44 -17.32 -9.39
CA SER A 72 -4.19 -18.24 -10.49
C SER A 72 -3.12 -17.70 -11.43
N ALA A 73 -2.25 -18.56 -11.94
CA ALA A 73 -1.21 -18.19 -12.87
C ALA A 73 -1.08 -19.22 -14.02
N PRO A 74 -1.12 -18.79 -15.28
CA PRO A 74 -1.00 -19.68 -16.43
C PRO A 74 0.41 -20.27 -16.59
N GLY A 75 1.40 -19.64 -15.97
CA GLY A 75 2.80 -20.04 -16.01
C GLY A 75 3.53 -19.62 -14.74
N PRO A 76 4.87 -19.74 -14.70
CA PRO A 76 5.65 -19.24 -13.57
C PRO A 76 5.39 -17.75 -13.36
N SER A 77 4.94 -17.37 -12.17
CA SER A 77 4.65 -15.98 -11.82
C SER A 77 5.14 -15.71 -10.39
N ARG A 78 5.59 -14.49 -10.15
CA ARG A 78 6.01 -14.02 -8.83
C ARG A 78 5.09 -12.90 -8.38
N LEU A 79 4.51 -13.10 -7.21
CA LEU A 79 3.54 -12.18 -6.63
C LEU A 79 4.00 -11.72 -5.25
N PHE A 80 3.69 -10.46 -4.93
CA PHE A 80 3.78 -9.94 -3.56
C PHE A 80 2.36 -9.67 -3.06
N ILE A 81 2.07 -10.21 -1.88
CA ILE A 81 0.81 -9.97 -1.19
C ILE A 81 1.13 -9.17 0.07
N VAL A 82 0.53 -8.00 0.21
CA VAL A 82 0.61 -7.16 1.39
C VAL A 82 -0.80 -6.97 1.95
N GLY A 83 -0.94 -6.92 3.25
CA GLY A 83 -2.24 -6.71 3.86
C GLY A 83 -2.12 -6.19 5.29
N GLY A 84 -3.14 -5.50 5.73
CA GLY A 84 -3.21 -4.93 7.07
C GLY A 84 -4.59 -4.37 7.37
N ILE A 85 -4.78 -3.94 8.62
CA ILE A 85 -5.98 -3.23 9.03
C ILE A 85 -6.11 -1.97 8.19
N ALA A 86 -7.29 -1.77 7.59
CA ALA A 86 -7.57 -0.60 6.77
C ALA A 86 -7.40 0.68 7.58
N LEU A 87 -6.59 1.60 7.07
CA LEU A 87 -6.48 2.94 7.65
C LEU A 87 -7.81 3.68 7.44
N GLY A 88 -8.49 4.00 8.55
CA GLY A 88 -9.74 4.77 8.53
C GLY A 88 -9.55 6.25 8.22
N ASP A 89 -8.32 6.74 8.25
CA ASP A 89 -7.97 8.14 8.12
C ASP A 89 -7.89 8.58 6.65
N ARG A 90 -8.24 9.84 6.40
CA ARG A 90 -7.95 10.52 5.15
C ARG A 90 -6.47 10.90 5.16
N LEU A 91 -5.75 10.53 4.11
CA LEU A 91 -4.33 10.81 4.00
C LEU A 91 -4.07 11.94 3.00
N VAL A 92 -3.10 12.76 3.35
CA VAL A 92 -2.45 13.72 2.45
C VAL A 92 -1.12 13.13 2.05
N MET A 93 -0.85 13.07 0.76
CA MET A 93 0.44 12.63 0.23
C MET A 93 1.05 13.76 -0.60
N TRP A 94 2.28 14.06 -0.31
CA TRP A 94 3.03 15.03 -1.09
C TRP A 94 4.51 14.69 -1.08
N TRP A 95 5.10 14.60 -2.27
CA TRP A 95 6.46 14.15 -2.47
C TRP A 95 6.72 12.83 -1.72
N ASN A 96 7.62 12.79 -0.73
CA ASN A 96 7.91 11.60 0.08
C ASN A 96 7.18 11.58 1.44
N PHE A 97 6.32 12.54 1.69
CA PHE A 97 5.59 12.64 2.95
C PHE A 97 4.16 12.14 2.84
N VAL A 98 3.73 11.41 3.86
CA VAL A 98 2.36 10.94 4.07
C VAL A 98 1.92 11.38 5.44
N ALA A 99 0.80 12.08 5.53
CA ALA A 99 0.30 12.62 6.79
C ALA A 99 -1.24 12.67 6.78
N ARG A 100 -1.85 13.09 7.89
CA ARG A 100 -3.30 13.27 8.00
C ARG A 100 -3.75 14.67 7.63
N THR A 101 -2.88 15.65 7.82
CA THR A 101 -3.19 17.07 7.56
C THR A 101 -2.11 17.76 6.72
N ASN A 102 -2.47 18.90 6.16
CA ASN A 102 -1.51 19.76 5.46
C ASN A 102 -0.42 20.30 6.39
N GLU A 103 -0.78 20.62 7.62
CA GLU A 103 0.12 21.17 8.64
C GLU A 103 1.20 20.15 8.99
N GLU A 104 0.85 18.86 9.08
CA GLU A 104 1.81 17.79 9.29
C GLU A 104 2.79 17.66 8.11
N ILE A 105 2.31 17.81 6.86
CA ILE A 105 3.20 17.83 5.68
C ILE A 105 4.14 19.04 5.70
N VAL A 106 3.64 20.23 6.05
CA VAL A 106 4.46 21.45 6.18
C VAL A 106 5.55 21.24 7.24
N THR A 107 5.16 20.70 8.38
CA THR A 107 6.08 20.41 9.49
C THR A 107 7.16 19.40 9.06
N ALA A 108 6.77 18.29 8.42
CA ALA A 108 7.69 17.28 7.93
C ALA A 108 8.66 17.85 6.87
N ARG A 109 8.15 18.65 5.94
CA ARG A 109 8.99 19.33 4.94
C ARG A 109 10.03 20.25 5.60
N ASN A 110 9.60 21.07 6.55
CA ASN A 110 10.50 22.00 7.23
C ASN A 110 11.56 21.24 8.03
N ALA A 111 11.18 20.15 8.70
CA ALA A 111 12.11 19.27 9.40
C ALA A 111 13.13 18.62 8.43
N TRP A 112 12.68 18.22 7.23
CA TRP A 112 13.57 17.69 6.17
C TRP A 112 14.58 18.73 5.72
N VAL A 113 14.14 19.96 5.41
CA VAL A 113 15.00 21.07 4.99
C VAL A 113 16.01 21.44 6.09
N ALA A 114 15.62 21.32 7.35
CA ALA A 114 16.49 21.55 8.51
C ALA A 114 17.44 20.38 8.83
N GLY A 115 17.41 19.28 8.07
CA GLY A 115 18.23 18.10 8.33
C GLY A 115 17.83 17.28 9.56
N ALA A 116 16.63 17.50 10.12
CA ALA A 116 16.18 16.86 11.35
C ALA A 116 15.90 15.34 11.23
N PHE A 117 15.89 14.79 10.02
CA PHE A 117 15.75 13.34 9.81
C PHE A 117 17.08 12.57 9.93
N GLY A 118 18.18 13.28 10.19
CA GLY A 118 19.50 12.68 10.34
C GLY A 118 20.20 12.42 9.02
N GLU A 119 21.34 11.74 9.10
CA GLU A 119 22.21 11.44 7.95
C GLU A 119 22.12 9.97 7.56
N VAL A 120 22.25 9.69 6.24
CA VAL A 120 22.36 8.32 5.72
C VAL A 120 23.81 7.88 5.80
N ARG A 121 24.09 6.84 6.59
CA ARG A 121 25.44 6.28 6.71
C ARG A 121 25.99 5.83 5.36
N GLY A 122 27.18 6.30 5.03
CA GLY A 122 27.88 5.94 3.78
C GLY A 122 27.39 6.68 2.55
N TYR A 123 26.45 7.61 2.67
CA TYR A 123 26.06 8.50 1.61
C TYR A 123 26.85 9.82 1.72
N ILE A 124 27.56 10.19 0.66
CA ILE A 124 28.42 11.37 0.59
C ILE A 124 27.86 12.48 -0.32
N GLY A 125 26.66 12.27 -0.89
CA GLY A 125 26.01 13.25 -1.76
C GLY A 125 25.20 14.29 -0.99
N GLU A 126 24.76 15.32 -1.70
CA GLU A 126 23.84 16.31 -1.14
C GLU A 126 22.46 15.69 -0.84
N PRO A 127 21.81 16.11 0.24
CA PRO A 127 20.45 15.69 0.55
C PRO A 127 19.48 16.03 -0.57
N LEU A 128 18.52 15.14 -0.85
CA LEU A 128 17.50 15.39 -1.85
C LEU A 128 16.67 16.61 -1.46
N ALA A 129 16.67 17.65 -2.31
CA ALA A 129 15.93 18.87 -2.02
C ALA A 129 14.41 18.64 -2.10
N ALA A 130 13.68 19.00 -1.01
CA ALA A 130 12.24 18.98 -1.04
C ALA A 130 11.69 20.11 -1.92
N PRO A 131 10.75 19.83 -2.85
CA PRO A 131 10.18 20.86 -3.71
C PRO A 131 9.38 21.90 -2.89
N PRO A 132 9.03 23.06 -3.48
CA PRO A 132 8.13 24.01 -2.84
C PRO A 132 6.73 23.42 -2.74
N LEU A 133 6.02 23.74 -1.66
CA LEU A 133 4.60 23.36 -1.52
C LEU A 133 3.75 24.03 -2.61
N PRO A 134 2.73 23.33 -3.13
CA PRO A 134 1.85 23.94 -4.13
C PRO A 134 1.04 25.11 -3.52
N PRO A 135 0.85 26.19 -4.27
CA PRO A 135 -0.02 27.28 -3.84
C PRO A 135 -1.46 26.77 -3.62
N GLY A 136 -2.08 27.14 -2.52
CA GLY A 136 -3.45 26.72 -2.18
C GLY A 136 -3.56 25.43 -1.35
N GLY A 137 -2.41 24.85 -0.93
CA GLY A 137 -2.38 23.69 -0.06
C GLY A 137 -2.58 22.36 -0.80
N LEU A 138 -2.50 21.27 -0.06
CA LEU A 138 -2.62 19.91 -0.58
C LEU A 138 -4.07 19.42 -0.37
N LYS A 139 -4.62 18.77 -1.38
CA LYS A 139 -5.93 18.14 -1.26
C LYS A 139 -5.78 16.77 -0.61
N GLN A 140 -6.57 16.51 0.42
CA GLN A 140 -6.71 15.15 0.95
C GLN A 140 -7.21 14.24 -0.17
N ARG A 141 -6.53 13.12 -0.38
CA ARG A 141 -7.09 12.08 -1.24
C ARG A 141 -8.22 11.41 -0.46
N LEU A 142 -9.43 11.56 -0.97
CA LEU A 142 -10.53 10.71 -0.57
C LEU A 142 -10.12 9.28 -0.89
N ARG A 143 -10.38 8.36 0.02
CA ARG A 143 -10.37 6.93 -0.29
C ARG A 143 -11.35 6.76 -1.46
N ASN A 144 -10.82 6.51 -2.66
CA ASN A 144 -11.70 6.22 -3.78
C ASN A 144 -12.46 4.95 -3.40
N ASN A 145 -13.78 5.05 -3.29
CA ASN A 145 -14.65 3.90 -3.33
C ASN A 145 -14.51 3.30 -4.74
N TYR A 146 -13.56 2.38 -4.90
CA TYR A 146 -13.51 1.54 -6.09
C TYR A 146 -14.72 0.62 -6.01
N GLY A 147 -15.77 0.95 -6.76
CA GLY A 147 -16.96 0.12 -6.93
C GLY A 147 -18.26 0.74 -6.40
N GLN A 148 -18.76 1.75 -7.05
CA GLN A 148 -20.18 1.95 -7.32
C GLN A 148 -20.32 2.30 -8.80
#